data_ff3e80d18ec12312cfb49a2801fb8440
#
_entry.id   ff3e80d18ec12312cfb49a2801fb8440
#
_cell.length_a   1.000
_cell.length_b   1.000
_cell.length_c   1.000
_cell.angle_alpha   90.00
_cell.angle_beta   90.00
_cell.angle_gamma   90.00
#
_symmetry.space_group_name_H-M   'P 1'
#
loop_
_entity.id
_entity.type
_entity.pdbx_description
1 polymer ?
#
loop_
_entity_poly.entity_id
_entity_poly.type
_entity_poly.pdbx_seq_one_letter_code
_entity_poly.pdbx_strand_id
1 'polypeptide(L)'
;MTELRRRMIEDMQLHGYSEKTQQAYLIAVKALAKHYRKSPDQLNEEEIRQFFLYLVNEKDVASGTLRIYLSGIKFFYEKTLEREWPIFELVRPRKRKKLPVVLSVYEVRFLLSLIDQPVQRMALTMIYSCGLRLTEGTQLKVDDIDSERMMVRVCGKGGKDRYVPLPKRTLALLREYWRTNRPHTYLFPSRRGLDTIPTGTLHRTFKVVVRQSRIRKNPSIHTLRHSYATHLLESGIDLRTIQEILGHTSPKTTFIYTHLTQKTIDTVHDAVNRLMADL
;
A
#
# COMPACT_ATOMS: atom_id res chain seq x y z
N MET A 1 22.57 -20.36 -4.59
CA MET A 1 22.36 -19.29 -3.58
C MET A 1 23.62 -19.26 -2.73
N THR A 2 24.21 -18.08 -2.48
CA THR A 2 25.42 -17.97 -1.64
C THR A 2 25.09 -18.20 -0.16
N GLU A 3 26.03 -18.67 0.62
CA GLU A 3 25.89 -18.91 2.06
C GLU A 3 25.44 -17.64 2.80
N LEU A 4 26.11 -16.50 2.55
CA LEU A 4 25.75 -15.21 3.14
C LEU A 4 24.31 -14.79 2.86
N ARG A 5 23.83 -15.03 1.63
CA ARG A 5 22.44 -14.72 1.29
C ARG A 5 21.47 -15.61 2.07
N ARG A 6 21.78 -16.88 2.24
CA ARG A 6 20.97 -17.82 3.01
C ARG A 6 20.88 -17.35 4.46
N ARG A 7 22.04 -17.10 5.10
CA ARG A 7 22.12 -16.63 6.48
C ARG A 7 21.36 -15.33 6.68
N MET A 8 21.51 -14.34 5.80
CA MET A 8 20.75 -13.09 5.88
C MET A 8 19.23 -13.31 5.82
N ILE A 9 18.75 -14.26 4.99
CA ILE A 9 17.32 -14.60 4.92
C ILE A 9 16.85 -15.21 6.24
N GLU A 10 17.60 -16.15 6.79
CA GLU A 10 17.30 -16.81 8.07
C GLU A 10 17.24 -15.79 9.21
N ASP A 11 18.22 -14.88 9.28
CA ASP A 11 18.26 -13.79 10.27
C ASP A 11 17.03 -12.86 10.15
N MET A 12 16.65 -12.50 8.92
CA MET A 12 15.45 -11.68 8.68
C MET A 12 14.14 -12.41 9.07
N GLN A 13 14.09 -13.74 8.89
CA GLN A 13 12.96 -14.57 9.31
C GLN A 13 12.86 -14.60 10.84
N LEU A 14 13.96 -14.80 11.54
CA LEU A 14 14.02 -14.76 13.01
C LEU A 14 13.61 -13.39 13.56
N HIS A 15 13.90 -12.29 12.85
CA HIS A 15 13.43 -10.95 13.19
C HIS A 15 11.97 -10.66 12.76
N GLY A 16 11.25 -11.64 12.22
CA GLY A 16 9.84 -11.50 11.82
C GLY A 16 9.61 -10.58 10.61
N TYR A 17 10.60 -10.39 9.74
CA TYR A 17 10.45 -9.56 8.55
C TYR A 17 9.61 -10.25 7.48
N SER A 18 8.67 -9.49 6.89
CA SER A 18 7.86 -9.98 5.77
C SER A 18 8.73 -10.28 4.55
N GLU A 19 8.34 -11.25 3.73
CA GLU A 19 9.05 -11.62 2.48
C GLU A 19 9.36 -10.41 1.60
N LYS A 20 8.42 -9.45 1.51
CA LYS A 20 8.61 -8.23 0.74
C LYS A 20 9.73 -7.35 1.31
N THR A 21 9.87 -7.27 2.63
CA THR A 21 10.99 -6.57 3.29
C THR A 21 12.30 -7.31 3.05
N GLN A 22 12.29 -8.63 3.19
CA GLN A 22 13.46 -9.47 2.92
C GLN A 22 13.96 -9.27 1.49
N GLN A 23 13.07 -9.30 0.49
CA GLN A 23 13.43 -9.06 -0.91
C GLN A 23 14.02 -7.67 -1.11
N ALA A 24 13.44 -6.63 -0.51
CA ALA A 24 13.93 -5.27 -0.62
C ALA A 24 15.35 -5.10 -0.04
N TYR A 25 15.63 -5.75 1.10
CA TYR A 25 16.95 -5.74 1.75
C TYR A 25 17.98 -6.53 0.94
N LEU A 26 17.61 -7.69 0.42
CA LEU A 26 18.47 -8.47 -0.47
C LEU A 26 18.84 -7.72 -1.75
N ILE A 27 17.90 -6.95 -2.33
CA ILE A 27 18.18 -6.10 -3.48
C ILE A 27 19.22 -5.02 -3.13
N ALA A 28 19.16 -4.43 -1.94
CA ALA A 28 20.12 -3.42 -1.50
C ALA A 28 21.54 -4.00 -1.38
N VAL A 29 21.68 -5.15 -0.71
CA VAL A 29 23.00 -5.82 -0.56
C VAL A 29 23.52 -6.33 -1.91
N LYS A 30 22.65 -6.85 -2.77
CA LYS A 30 23.02 -7.25 -4.14
C LYS A 30 23.52 -6.06 -4.98
N ALA A 31 22.91 -4.89 -4.83
CA ALA A 31 23.33 -3.68 -5.53
C ALA A 31 24.72 -3.23 -5.08
N LEU A 32 25.01 -3.32 -3.77
CA LEU A 32 26.32 -3.05 -3.20
C LEU A 32 27.40 -4.01 -3.78
N ALA A 33 27.15 -5.32 -3.73
CA ALA A 33 28.05 -6.34 -4.28
C ALA A 33 28.31 -6.12 -5.78
N LYS A 34 27.26 -5.77 -6.52
CA LYS A 34 27.37 -5.48 -7.97
C LYS A 34 28.22 -4.24 -8.26
N HIS A 35 28.12 -3.22 -7.41
CA HIS A 35 28.87 -1.97 -7.59
C HIS A 35 30.37 -2.21 -7.49
N TYR A 36 30.81 -2.96 -6.49
CA TYR A 36 32.21 -3.26 -6.26
C TYR A 36 32.71 -4.54 -6.96
N ARG A 37 31.82 -5.35 -7.56
CA ARG A 37 32.13 -6.67 -8.11
C ARG A 37 32.86 -7.56 -7.10
N LYS A 38 32.53 -7.42 -5.82
CA LYS A 38 33.20 -8.03 -4.68
C LYS A 38 32.15 -8.57 -3.71
N SER A 39 32.49 -9.61 -2.95
CA SER A 39 31.59 -10.12 -1.92
C SER A 39 31.38 -9.07 -0.82
N PRO A 40 30.13 -8.83 -0.36
CA PRO A 40 29.85 -7.75 0.59
C PRO A 40 30.60 -7.88 1.92
N ASP A 41 30.90 -9.08 2.38
CA ASP A 41 31.66 -9.34 3.61
C ASP A 41 33.13 -8.91 3.54
N GLN A 42 33.64 -8.72 2.32
CA GLN A 42 35.02 -8.28 2.06
C GLN A 42 35.16 -6.76 1.93
N LEU A 43 34.05 -6.03 2.01
CA LEU A 43 34.04 -4.58 1.92
C LEU A 43 34.37 -3.98 3.29
N ASN A 44 35.06 -2.84 3.27
CA ASN A 44 35.37 -2.05 4.46
C ASN A 44 34.36 -0.89 4.62
N GLU A 45 34.44 -0.19 5.76
CA GLU A 45 33.51 0.91 6.09
C GLU A 45 33.61 2.07 5.10
N GLU A 46 34.82 2.42 4.62
CA GLU A 46 34.97 3.50 3.64
C GLU A 46 34.37 3.15 2.30
N GLU A 47 34.47 1.90 1.83
CA GLU A 47 33.78 1.45 0.62
C GLU A 47 32.25 1.59 0.78
N ILE A 48 31.68 1.29 1.95
CA ILE A 48 30.25 1.50 2.21
C ILE A 48 29.91 2.98 2.17
N ARG A 49 30.74 3.85 2.76
CA ARG A 49 30.57 5.30 2.71
C ARG A 49 30.58 5.83 1.27
N GLN A 50 31.53 5.40 0.46
CA GLN A 50 31.62 5.78 -0.95
C GLN A 50 30.40 5.28 -1.76
N PHE A 51 29.89 4.08 -1.47
CA PHE A 51 28.66 3.59 -2.10
C PHE A 51 27.45 4.47 -1.81
N PHE A 52 27.26 4.92 -0.57
CA PHE A 52 26.17 5.84 -0.24
C PHE A 52 26.36 7.21 -0.90
N LEU A 53 27.58 7.73 -1.00
CA LEU A 53 27.87 8.96 -1.74
C LEU A 53 27.56 8.79 -3.23
N TYR A 54 27.95 7.69 -3.84
CA TYR A 54 27.58 7.34 -5.22
C TYR A 54 26.06 7.30 -5.44
N LEU A 55 25.30 6.68 -4.52
CA LEU A 55 23.84 6.63 -4.62
C LEU A 55 23.20 8.03 -4.56
N VAL A 56 23.78 8.95 -3.77
CA VAL A 56 23.25 10.31 -3.59
C VAL A 56 23.68 11.22 -4.73
N ASN A 57 24.97 11.24 -5.06
CA ASN A 57 25.56 12.26 -5.94
C ASN A 57 25.50 11.88 -7.42
N GLU A 58 25.67 10.60 -7.75
CA GLU A 58 25.74 10.14 -9.14
C GLU A 58 24.44 9.50 -9.61
N LYS A 59 23.79 8.69 -8.75
CA LYS A 59 22.55 8.00 -9.11
C LYS A 59 21.29 8.78 -8.78
N ASP A 60 21.38 9.87 -8.04
CA ASP A 60 20.24 10.70 -7.57
C ASP A 60 19.08 9.83 -7.03
N VAL A 61 19.42 8.86 -6.21
CA VAL A 61 18.45 7.89 -5.69
C VAL A 61 17.46 8.59 -4.76
N ALA A 62 16.17 8.38 -5.00
CA ALA A 62 15.11 8.94 -4.16
C ALA A 62 15.31 8.59 -2.68
N SER A 63 15.08 9.56 -1.78
CA SER A 63 15.30 9.41 -0.33
C SER A 63 14.59 8.20 0.31
N GLY A 64 13.44 7.78 -0.25
CA GLY A 64 12.74 6.55 0.18
C GLY A 64 13.52 5.28 -0.15
N THR A 65 14.06 5.21 -1.36
CA THR A 65 14.90 4.09 -1.80
C THR A 65 16.22 4.07 -1.03
N LEU A 66 16.84 5.23 -0.84
CA LEU A 66 18.08 5.33 -0.05
C LEU A 66 17.91 4.82 1.38
N ARG A 67 16.74 5.05 2.01
CA ARG A 67 16.42 4.45 3.33
C ARG A 67 16.33 2.94 3.29
N ILE A 68 15.73 2.37 2.25
CA ILE A 68 15.64 0.91 2.10
C ILE A 68 17.05 0.32 1.94
N TYR A 69 17.90 0.97 1.13
CA TYR A 69 19.30 0.58 0.96
C TYR A 69 20.06 0.65 2.29
N LEU A 70 19.95 1.75 3.02
CA LEU A 70 20.56 1.91 4.33
C LEU A 70 20.10 0.81 5.30
N SER A 71 18.77 0.61 5.42
CA SER A 71 18.23 -0.39 6.34
C SER A 71 18.67 -1.82 5.98
N GLY A 72 18.68 -2.15 4.68
CA GLY A 72 19.07 -3.50 4.23
C GLY A 72 20.57 -3.77 4.39
N ILE A 73 21.42 -2.78 4.06
CA ILE A 73 22.89 -2.89 4.21
C ILE A 73 23.24 -2.88 5.70
N LYS A 74 22.67 -1.97 6.50
CA LYS A 74 22.84 -1.93 7.95
C LYS A 74 22.46 -3.27 8.59
N PHE A 75 21.30 -3.83 8.24
CA PHE A 75 20.89 -5.15 8.75
C PHE A 75 21.91 -6.24 8.42
N PHE A 76 22.40 -6.27 7.17
CA PHE A 76 23.38 -7.27 6.74
C PHE A 76 24.68 -7.19 7.57
N TYR A 77 25.23 -5.99 7.74
CA TYR A 77 26.48 -5.84 8.50
C TYR A 77 26.27 -6.04 9.99
N GLU A 78 25.27 -5.43 10.61
CA GLU A 78 25.08 -5.49 12.06
C GLU A 78 24.49 -6.82 12.55
N LYS A 79 23.59 -7.45 11.77
CA LYS A 79 22.87 -8.65 12.23
C LYS A 79 23.41 -9.94 11.62
N THR A 80 23.80 -9.91 10.34
CA THR A 80 24.30 -11.13 9.69
C THR A 80 25.81 -11.29 9.81
N LEU A 81 26.58 -10.20 9.75
CA LEU A 81 28.04 -10.22 9.91
C LEU A 81 28.53 -9.83 11.30
N GLU A 82 27.63 -9.34 12.17
CA GLU A 82 27.94 -8.88 13.54
C GLU A 82 29.03 -7.78 13.57
N ARG A 83 28.99 -6.87 12.56
CA ARG A 83 29.90 -5.73 12.44
C ARG A 83 29.11 -4.44 12.63
N GLU A 84 29.41 -3.70 13.68
CA GLU A 84 28.83 -2.38 13.94
C GLU A 84 29.77 -1.29 13.41
N TRP A 85 29.27 -0.48 12.45
CA TRP A 85 30.05 0.58 11.85
C TRP A 85 29.39 1.96 12.03
N PRO A 86 30.15 2.99 12.46
CA PRO A 86 29.62 4.34 12.66
C PRO A 86 28.98 4.96 11.43
N ILE A 87 29.37 4.55 10.23
CA ILE A 87 28.81 5.08 8.96
C ILE A 87 27.29 4.95 8.89
N PHE A 88 26.69 3.92 9.49
CA PHE A 88 25.25 3.74 9.45
C PHE A 88 24.46 4.80 10.23
N GLU A 89 25.10 5.50 11.16
CA GLU A 89 24.51 6.62 11.89
C GLU A 89 24.70 7.97 11.15
N LEU A 90 25.70 8.07 10.27
CA LEU A 90 25.96 9.27 9.47
C LEU A 90 25.00 9.41 8.29
N VAL A 91 24.59 8.28 7.69
CA VAL A 91 23.69 8.30 6.52
C VAL A 91 22.26 8.65 6.94
N ARG A 92 21.88 9.93 6.82
CA ARG A 92 20.54 10.42 7.17
C ARG A 92 19.80 10.94 5.94
N PRO A 93 19.06 10.09 5.21
CA PRO A 93 18.31 10.52 4.04
C PRO A 93 17.25 11.57 4.40
N ARG A 94 17.32 12.76 3.80
CA ARG A 94 16.39 13.86 4.06
C ARG A 94 14.96 13.44 3.71
N LYS A 95 14.01 13.66 4.62
CA LYS A 95 12.57 13.49 4.35
C LYS A 95 12.08 14.71 3.56
N ARG A 96 11.99 14.61 2.24
CA ARG A 96 11.22 15.61 1.47
C ARG A 96 9.73 15.30 1.67
N LYS A 97 9.03 16.10 2.47
CA LYS A 97 7.56 16.05 2.57
C LYS A 97 6.99 16.66 1.30
N LYS A 98 6.53 15.85 0.35
CA LYS A 98 5.67 16.34 -0.74
C LYS A 98 4.24 16.31 -0.24
N LEU A 99 3.48 17.37 -0.52
CA LEU A 99 2.04 17.35 -0.27
C LEU A 99 1.41 16.21 -1.08
N PRO A 100 0.49 15.45 -0.48
CA PRO A 100 -0.19 14.38 -1.20
C PRO A 100 -1.01 14.94 -2.35
N VAL A 101 -0.98 14.27 -3.49
CA VAL A 101 -1.90 14.56 -4.59
C VAL A 101 -3.30 14.12 -4.15
N VAL A 102 -4.29 15.00 -4.35
CA VAL A 102 -5.71 14.71 -4.13
C VAL A 102 -6.44 14.88 -5.46
N LEU A 103 -7.26 13.90 -5.81
CA LEU A 103 -8.18 13.96 -6.94
C LEU A 103 -9.53 14.49 -6.45
N SER A 104 -10.21 15.28 -7.26
CA SER A 104 -11.62 15.61 -6.99
C SER A 104 -12.52 14.39 -7.19
N VAL A 105 -13.74 14.42 -6.66
CA VAL A 105 -14.74 13.35 -6.89
C VAL A 105 -14.98 13.15 -8.39
N TYR A 106 -15.07 14.23 -9.15
CA TYR A 106 -15.21 14.17 -10.61
C TYR A 106 -14.01 13.48 -11.30
N GLU A 107 -12.77 13.85 -10.93
CA GLU A 107 -11.57 13.20 -11.47
C GLU A 107 -11.51 11.70 -11.16
N VAL A 108 -11.91 11.31 -9.95
CA VAL A 108 -11.98 9.88 -9.58
C VAL A 108 -13.01 9.16 -10.44
N ARG A 109 -14.23 9.70 -10.54
CA ARG A 109 -15.30 9.13 -11.37
C ARG A 109 -14.85 8.98 -12.81
N PHE A 110 -14.26 10.02 -13.38
CA PHE A 110 -13.76 10.01 -14.74
C PHE A 110 -12.67 8.96 -14.97
N LEU A 111 -11.69 8.84 -14.06
CA LEU A 111 -10.66 7.81 -14.16
C LEU A 111 -11.25 6.39 -14.09
N LEU A 112 -12.20 6.15 -13.19
CA LEU A 112 -12.83 4.84 -13.06
C LEU A 112 -13.69 4.49 -14.29
N SER A 113 -14.35 5.47 -14.92
CA SER A 113 -15.15 5.23 -16.14
C SER A 113 -14.32 4.85 -17.36
N LEU A 114 -13.04 5.25 -17.41
CA LEU A 114 -12.11 4.89 -18.50
C LEU A 114 -11.57 3.44 -18.40
N ILE A 115 -11.92 2.70 -17.35
CA ILE A 115 -11.44 1.32 -17.18
C ILE A 115 -12.42 0.35 -17.80
N ASP A 116 -12.06 -0.29 -18.92
CA ASP A 116 -12.94 -1.21 -19.63
C ASP A 116 -13.16 -2.54 -18.89
N GLN A 117 -12.11 -3.06 -18.23
CA GLN A 117 -12.15 -4.36 -17.60
C GLN A 117 -12.96 -4.35 -16.28
N PRO A 118 -14.11 -5.07 -16.19
CA PRO A 118 -15.00 -4.98 -15.02
C PRO A 118 -14.32 -5.31 -13.69
N VAL A 119 -13.48 -6.36 -13.66
CA VAL A 119 -12.75 -6.77 -12.46
C VAL A 119 -11.84 -5.65 -11.96
N GLN A 120 -11.11 -5.00 -12.87
CA GLN A 120 -10.16 -3.95 -12.54
C GLN A 120 -10.88 -2.66 -12.12
N ARG A 121 -11.95 -2.31 -12.83
CA ARG A 121 -12.78 -1.16 -12.50
C ARG A 121 -13.39 -1.31 -11.11
N MET A 122 -13.99 -2.49 -10.83
CA MET A 122 -14.62 -2.72 -9.53
C MET A 122 -13.61 -2.78 -8.39
N ALA A 123 -12.43 -3.39 -8.60
CA ALA A 123 -11.36 -3.40 -7.60
C ALA A 123 -10.90 -1.98 -7.25
N LEU A 124 -10.68 -1.10 -8.23
CA LEU A 124 -10.29 0.30 -8.00
C LEU A 124 -11.44 1.14 -7.40
N THR A 125 -12.69 0.84 -7.77
CA THR A 125 -13.87 1.44 -7.13
C THR A 125 -13.90 1.09 -5.63
N MET A 126 -13.70 -0.18 -5.26
CA MET A 126 -13.63 -0.59 -3.86
C MET A 126 -12.50 0.09 -3.10
N ILE A 127 -11.30 0.20 -3.72
CA ILE A 127 -10.16 0.89 -3.13
C ILE A 127 -10.51 2.35 -2.79
N TYR A 128 -11.21 3.04 -3.68
CA TYR A 128 -11.64 4.42 -3.42
C TYR A 128 -12.79 4.47 -2.42
N SER A 129 -13.90 3.76 -2.68
CA SER A 129 -15.14 3.90 -1.93
C SER A 129 -15.08 3.42 -0.47
N CYS A 130 -14.12 2.52 -0.16
CA CYS A 130 -13.88 2.00 1.18
C CYS A 130 -12.50 2.41 1.74
N GLY A 131 -11.77 3.28 1.04
CA GLY A 131 -10.46 3.76 1.47
C GLY A 131 -9.40 2.67 1.67
N LEU A 132 -9.43 1.59 0.89
CA LEU A 132 -8.57 0.43 1.07
C LEU A 132 -7.12 0.68 0.61
N ARG A 133 -6.17 -0.04 1.24
CA ARG A 133 -4.84 -0.19 0.62
C ARG A 133 -4.95 -1.08 -0.61
N LEU A 134 -4.06 -0.90 -1.59
CA LEU A 134 -4.07 -1.72 -2.81
C LEU A 134 -4.09 -3.23 -2.49
N THR A 135 -3.22 -3.68 -1.60
CA THR A 135 -3.15 -5.09 -1.20
C THR A 135 -4.42 -5.56 -0.49
N GLU A 136 -5.01 -4.73 0.37
CA GLU A 136 -6.29 -5.01 1.03
C GLU A 136 -7.39 -5.19 -0.02
N GLY A 137 -7.50 -4.24 -0.97
CA GLY A 137 -8.51 -4.31 -2.03
C GLY A 137 -8.36 -5.52 -2.94
N THR A 138 -7.13 -5.92 -3.28
CA THR A 138 -6.92 -7.12 -4.13
C THR A 138 -7.19 -8.43 -3.40
N GLN A 139 -7.04 -8.47 -2.08
CA GLN A 139 -7.18 -9.68 -1.27
C GLN A 139 -8.60 -9.87 -0.70
N LEU A 140 -9.54 -8.96 -0.98
CA LEU A 140 -10.92 -9.12 -0.55
C LEU A 140 -11.52 -10.42 -1.03
N LYS A 141 -12.21 -11.12 -0.13
CA LYS A 141 -13.01 -12.31 -0.42
C LYS A 141 -14.48 -11.93 -0.55
N VAL A 142 -15.25 -12.81 -1.16
CA VAL A 142 -16.71 -12.64 -1.26
C VAL A 142 -17.34 -12.56 0.14
N ASP A 143 -16.91 -13.41 1.07
CA ASP A 143 -17.37 -13.46 2.45
C ASP A 143 -16.96 -12.26 3.32
N ASP A 144 -16.09 -11.38 2.82
CA ASP A 144 -15.74 -10.15 3.52
C ASP A 144 -16.80 -9.04 3.35
N ILE A 145 -17.79 -9.26 2.48
CA ILE A 145 -18.86 -8.30 2.21
C ILE A 145 -20.08 -8.62 3.08
N ASP A 146 -20.27 -7.82 4.12
CA ASP A 146 -21.47 -7.86 4.96
C ASP A 146 -22.51 -6.87 4.41
N SER A 147 -23.39 -7.37 3.55
CA SER A 147 -24.42 -6.53 2.92
C SER A 147 -25.58 -6.16 3.85
N GLU A 148 -25.79 -6.90 4.95
CA GLU A 148 -26.84 -6.59 5.93
C GLU A 148 -26.42 -5.42 6.81
N ARG A 149 -25.16 -5.46 7.32
CA ARG A 149 -24.58 -4.39 8.13
C ARG A 149 -24.00 -3.26 7.31
N MET A 150 -23.97 -3.36 6.00
CA MET A 150 -23.33 -2.40 5.10
C MET A 150 -21.85 -2.17 5.46
N MET A 151 -21.10 -3.24 5.68
CA MET A 151 -19.69 -3.19 6.09
C MET A 151 -18.84 -4.13 5.23
N VAL A 152 -17.55 -3.84 5.17
CA VAL A 152 -16.53 -4.71 4.55
C VAL A 152 -15.50 -5.06 5.60
N ARG A 153 -15.26 -6.36 5.82
CA ARG A 153 -14.17 -6.82 6.65
C ARG A 153 -12.85 -6.72 5.87
N VAL A 154 -11.87 -6.07 6.46
CA VAL A 154 -10.56 -5.83 5.84
C VAL A 154 -9.48 -6.43 6.72
N CYS A 155 -8.78 -7.44 6.19
CA CYS A 155 -7.63 -8.03 6.87
C CYS A 155 -6.44 -7.07 6.83
N GLY A 156 -6.04 -6.59 7.99
CA GLY A 156 -4.95 -5.64 8.15
C GLY A 156 -3.57 -6.31 8.28
N LYS A 157 -2.52 -5.51 8.18
CA LYS A 157 -1.14 -5.97 8.41
C LYS A 157 -0.98 -6.48 9.86
N GLY A 158 -0.46 -7.69 10.02
CA GLY A 158 -0.24 -8.31 11.34
C GLY A 158 -1.50 -8.90 11.98
N GLY A 159 -2.49 -9.34 11.17
CA GLY A 159 -3.68 -10.03 11.65
C GLY A 159 -4.70 -9.13 12.38
N LYS A 160 -4.62 -7.80 12.18
CA LYS A 160 -5.56 -6.85 12.76
C LYS A 160 -6.66 -6.56 11.74
N ASP A 161 -7.78 -7.25 11.89
CA ASP A 161 -8.95 -7.02 11.06
C ASP A 161 -9.67 -5.74 11.48
N ARG A 162 -10.30 -5.07 10.53
CA ARG A 162 -11.20 -3.95 10.75
C ARG A 162 -12.39 -4.01 9.82
N TYR A 163 -13.45 -3.35 10.23
CA TYR A 163 -14.62 -3.14 9.37
C TYR A 163 -14.60 -1.71 8.83
N VAL A 164 -14.94 -1.55 7.55
CA VAL A 164 -15.09 -0.25 6.89
C VAL A 164 -16.49 -0.14 6.31
N PRO A 165 -17.11 1.06 6.31
CA PRO A 165 -18.43 1.27 5.72
C PRO A 165 -18.45 0.91 4.23
N LEU A 166 -19.53 0.23 3.80
CA LEU A 166 -19.82 -0.09 2.40
C LEU A 166 -20.92 0.84 1.89
N PRO A 167 -20.63 1.77 0.95
CA PRO A 167 -21.65 2.65 0.42
C PRO A 167 -22.74 1.89 -0.34
N LYS A 168 -24.00 2.32 -0.23
CA LYS A 168 -25.17 1.69 -0.91
C LYS A 168 -24.92 1.56 -2.42
N ARG A 169 -24.42 2.63 -3.05
CA ARG A 169 -24.10 2.63 -4.49
C ARG A 169 -23.00 1.60 -4.82
N THR A 170 -21.97 1.50 -3.99
CA THR A 170 -20.88 0.52 -4.19
C THR A 170 -21.41 -0.91 -4.08
N LEU A 171 -22.31 -1.20 -3.14
CA LEU A 171 -22.97 -2.51 -3.05
C LEU A 171 -23.79 -2.81 -4.30
N ALA A 172 -24.51 -1.84 -4.86
CA ALA A 172 -25.26 -2.01 -6.09
C ALA A 172 -24.34 -2.38 -7.27
N LEU A 173 -23.21 -1.68 -7.42
CA LEU A 173 -22.17 -1.98 -8.43
C LEU A 173 -21.54 -3.35 -8.20
N LEU A 174 -21.30 -3.75 -6.96
CA LEU A 174 -20.79 -5.08 -6.62
C LEU A 174 -21.79 -6.18 -7.01
N ARG A 175 -23.09 -5.98 -6.79
CA ARG A 175 -24.14 -6.93 -7.19
C ARG A 175 -24.23 -7.07 -8.71
N GLU A 176 -24.11 -5.98 -9.45
CA GLU A 176 -24.04 -5.99 -10.92
C GLU A 176 -22.78 -6.74 -11.40
N TYR A 177 -21.62 -6.39 -10.84
CA TYR A 177 -20.35 -7.08 -11.10
C TYR A 177 -20.46 -8.58 -10.80
N TRP A 178 -21.05 -8.95 -9.66
CA TRP A 178 -21.19 -10.34 -9.25
C TRP A 178 -22.09 -11.16 -10.20
N ARG A 179 -23.15 -10.57 -10.73
CA ARG A 179 -24.06 -11.26 -11.68
C ARG A 179 -23.33 -11.72 -12.93
N THR A 180 -22.37 -10.98 -13.42
CA THR A 180 -21.63 -11.25 -14.66
C THR A 180 -20.34 -12.05 -14.43
N ASN A 181 -19.62 -11.81 -13.32
CA ASN A 181 -18.30 -12.39 -13.10
C ASN A 181 -18.28 -13.57 -12.14
N ARG A 182 -19.33 -13.75 -11.31
CA ARG A 182 -19.50 -14.90 -10.39
C ARG A 182 -18.23 -15.31 -9.65
N PRO A 183 -17.53 -14.42 -8.94
CA PRO A 183 -16.34 -14.78 -8.18
C PRO A 183 -16.71 -15.77 -7.05
N HIS A 184 -15.85 -16.78 -6.82
CA HIS A 184 -16.10 -17.80 -5.79
C HIS A 184 -15.43 -17.45 -4.46
N THR A 185 -14.13 -17.32 -4.43
CA THR A 185 -13.35 -17.09 -3.19
C THR A 185 -12.91 -15.63 -3.08
N TYR A 186 -12.10 -15.20 -4.04
CA TYR A 186 -11.63 -13.81 -4.08
C TYR A 186 -12.60 -12.96 -4.88
N LEU A 187 -12.94 -11.81 -4.32
CA LEU A 187 -13.85 -10.86 -4.97
C LEU A 187 -13.31 -10.38 -6.33
N PHE A 188 -11.98 -10.25 -6.44
CA PHE A 188 -11.29 -9.87 -7.67
C PHE A 188 -10.26 -10.93 -8.06
N PRO A 189 -10.69 -11.99 -8.76
CA PRO A 189 -9.81 -13.08 -9.13
C PRO A 189 -8.83 -12.68 -10.23
N SER A 190 -7.72 -13.41 -10.30
CA SER A 190 -6.81 -13.40 -11.44
C SER A 190 -7.51 -13.98 -12.69
N ARG A 191 -6.90 -13.81 -13.87
CA ARG A 191 -7.44 -14.38 -15.12
C ARG A 191 -7.70 -15.89 -15.06
N ARG A 192 -6.91 -16.61 -14.25
CA ARG A 192 -7.06 -18.07 -14.08
C ARG A 192 -8.07 -18.45 -12.99
N GLY A 193 -8.61 -17.48 -12.26
CA GLY A 193 -9.59 -17.70 -11.20
C GLY A 193 -9.04 -18.29 -9.90
N LEU A 194 -7.80 -18.76 -9.88
CA LEU A 194 -7.21 -19.49 -8.76
C LEU A 194 -6.61 -18.58 -7.67
N ASP A 195 -6.37 -17.34 -7.98
CA ASP A 195 -5.66 -16.42 -7.12
C ASP A 195 -6.23 -14.99 -7.24
N THR A 196 -5.73 -14.06 -6.46
CA THR A 196 -6.15 -12.64 -6.51
C THR A 196 -5.62 -11.94 -7.76
N ILE A 197 -6.30 -10.87 -8.18
CA ILE A 197 -5.79 -10.01 -9.23
C ILE A 197 -4.40 -9.47 -8.83
N PRO A 198 -3.36 -9.60 -9.69
CA PRO A 198 -2.03 -9.08 -9.37
C PRO A 198 -2.04 -7.56 -9.21
N THR A 199 -1.44 -7.05 -8.15
CA THR A 199 -1.30 -5.60 -7.90
C THR A 199 -0.65 -4.86 -9.07
N GLY A 200 0.31 -5.50 -9.75
CA GLY A 200 0.96 -4.96 -10.94
C GLY A 200 0.01 -4.73 -12.12
N THR A 201 -1.06 -5.55 -12.22
CA THR A 201 -2.11 -5.34 -13.23
C THR A 201 -2.87 -4.05 -12.96
N LEU A 202 -3.35 -3.85 -11.72
CA LEU A 202 -4.03 -2.61 -11.34
C LEU A 202 -3.15 -1.38 -11.51
N HIS A 203 -1.86 -1.48 -11.16
CA HIS A 203 -0.91 -0.38 -11.38
C HIS A 203 -0.78 -0.01 -12.86
N ARG A 204 -0.67 -1.00 -13.76
CA ARG A 204 -0.57 -0.75 -15.21
C ARG A 204 -1.84 -0.11 -15.74
N THR A 205 -3.00 -0.67 -15.41
CA THR A 205 -4.30 -0.14 -15.82
C THR A 205 -4.48 1.30 -15.34
N PHE A 206 -4.27 1.56 -14.06
CA PHE A 206 -4.41 2.91 -13.51
C PHE A 206 -3.46 3.90 -14.19
N LYS A 207 -2.22 3.51 -14.47
CA LYS A 207 -1.26 4.35 -15.19
C LYS A 207 -1.70 4.66 -16.63
N VAL A 208 -2.32 3.70 -17.31
CA VAL A 208 -2.85 3.88 -18.67
C VAL A 208 -3.99 4.90 -18.64
N VAL A 209 -5.01 4.69 -17.78
CA VAL A 209 -6.17 5.61 -17.73
C VAL A 209 -5.79 7.01 -17.27
N VAL A 210 -4.83 7.16 -16.36
CA VAL A 210 -4.28 8.48 -15.98
C VAL A 210 -3.69 9.19 -17.18
N ARG A 211 -2.96 8.49 -18.06
CA ARG A 211 -2.42 9.09 -19.28
C ARG A 211 -3.52 9.48 -20.26
N GLN A 212 -4.53 8.63 -20.43
CA GLN A 212 -5.67 8.87 -21.32
C GLN A 212 -6.55 10.03 -20.84
N SER A 213 -6.70 10.20 -19.53
CA SER A 213 -7.58 11.21 -18.93
C SER A 213 -7.11 12.64 -19.12
N ARG A 214 -5.84 12.86 -19.49
CA ARG A 214 -5.21 14.20 -19.60
C ARG A 214 -5.22 15.01 -18.30
N ILE A 215 -5.49 14.35 -17.14
CA ILE A 215 -5.41 14.99 -15.83
C ILE A 215 -3.96 15.43 -15.59
N ARG A 216 -3.73 16.72 -15.31
CA ARG A 216 -2.38 17.28 -15.11
C ARG A 216 -1.67 16.78 -13.85
N LYS A 217 -2.43 16.22 -12.90
CA LYS A 217 -1.90 15.59 -11.68
C LYS A 217 -1.24 14.24 -12.03
N ASN A 218 -0.30 13.81 -11.23
CA ASN A 218 0.33 12.48 -11.36
C ASN A 218 -0.13 11.56 -10.22
N PRO A 219 -1.39 11.08 -10.24
CA PRO A 219 -1.91 10.24 -9.18
C PRO A 219 -1.38 8.80 -9.30
N SER A 220 -1.30 8.14 -8.16
CA SER A 220 -1.11 6.70 -8.02
C SER A 220 -2.39 6.06 -7.50
N ILE A 221 -2.47 4.72 -7.46
CA ILE A 221 -3.62 4.04 -6.82
C ILE A 221 -3.74 4.46 -5.34
N HIS A 222 -2.62 4.71 -4.66
CA HIS A 222 -2.66 5.19 -3.27
C HIS A 222 -3.29 6.59 -3.15
N THR A 223 -3.26 7.38 -4.21
CA THR A 223 -3.96 8.66 -4.30
C THR A 223 -5.47 8.52 -4.16
N LEU A 224 -6.06 7.41 -4.63
CA LEU A 224 -7.50 7.13 -4.43
C LEU A 224 -7.87 7.09 -2.94
N ARG A 225 -7.07 6.39 -2.15
CA ARG A 225 -7.26 6.32 -0.69
C ARG A 225 -7.00 7.67 0.00
N HIS A 226 -6.01 8.44 -0.46
CA HIS A 226 -5.78 9.80 0.05
C HIS A 226 -6.96 10.72 -0.27
N SER A 227 -7.48 10.65 -1.50
CA SER A 227 -8.65 11.43 -1.92
C SER A 227 -9.89 11.05 -1.10
N TYR A 228 -10.14 9.76 -0.87
CA TYR A 228 -11.20 9.30 0.03
C TYR A 228 -11.09 9.93 1.43
N ALA A 229 -9.91 9.89 2.03
CA ALA A 229 -9.69 10.48 3.35
C ALA A 229 -9.94 12.00 3.36
N THR A 230 -9.48 12.70 2.32
CA THR A 230 -9.68 14.15 2.19
C THR A 230 -11.16 14.47 1.99
N HIS A 231 -11.86 13.73 1.14
CA HIS A 231 -13.30 13.96 0.89
C HIS A 231 -14.15 13.69 2.15
N LEU A 232 -13.82 12.69 2.96
CA LEU A 232 -14.47 12.47 4.25
C LEU A 232 -14.24 13.66 5.20
N LEU A 233 -13.01 14.16 5.26
CA LEU A 233 -12.66 15.31 6.08
C LEU A 233 -13.43 16.57 5.63
N GLU A 234 -13.49 16.82 4.32
CA GLU A 234 -14.26 17.90 3.71
C GLU A 234 -15.77 17.75 3.97
N SER A 235 -16.26 16.50 4.13
CA SER A 235 -17.64 16.21 4.51
C SER A 235 -17.92 16.33 6.02
N GLY A 236 -16.92 16.78 6.81
CA GLY A 236 -17.08 17.03 8.25
C GLY A 236 -16.83 15.83 9.16
N ILE A 237 -16.31 14.71 8.63
CA ILE A 237 -15.92 13.59 9.46
C ILE A 237 -14.59 13.92 10.16
N ASP A 238 -14.52 13.70 11.47
CA ASP A 238 -13.34 14.02 12.24
C ASP A 238 -12.12 13.14 11.87
N LEU A 239 -10.92 13.68 12.04
CA LEU A 239 -9.68 13.04 11.63
C LEU A 239 -9.43 11.71 12.34
N ARG A 240 -9.87 11.57 13.60
CA ARG A 240 -9.68 10.35 14.39
C ARG A 240 -10.52 9.22 13.81
N THR A 241 -11.78 9.47 13.53
CA THR A 241 -12.70 8.52 12.85
C THR A 241 -12.12 8.08 11.50
N ILE A 242 -11.59 9.02 10.69
CA ILE A 242 -10.96 8.71 9.40
C ILE A 242 -9.72 7.81 9.60
N GLN A 243 -8.87 8.09 10.59
CA GLN A 243 -7.70 7.27 10.89
C GLN A 243 -8.10 5.84 11.31
N GLU A 244 -9.16 5.70 12.08
CA GLU A 244 -9.71 4.42 12.50
C GLU A 244 -10.23 3.60 11.31
N ILE A 245 -11.05 4.18 10.45
CA ILE A 245 -11.56 3.55 9.23
C ILE A 245 -10.41 3.10 8.33
N LEU A 246 -9.41 3.95 8.17
CA LEU A 246 -8.25 3.66 7.35
C LEU A 246 -7.29 2.63 7.99
N GLY A 247 -7.37 2.39 9.29
CA GLY A 247 -6.43 1.50 10.00
C GLY A 247 -5.00 2.04 9.93
N HIS A 248 -4.81 3.32 10.26
CA HIS A 248 -3.50 3.92 10.43
C HIS A 248 -2.96 3.51 11.79
N THR A 249 -2.01 2.58 11.81
CA THR A 249 -1.38 2.09 13.02
C THR A 249 -0.45 3.13 13.63
N SER A 250 -0.95 3.90 14.59
CA SER A 250 -0.14 4.39 15.70
C SER A 250 -0.22 3.37 16.83
N PRO A 251 0.84 3.14 17.66
CA PRO A 251 0.88 2.02 18.63
C PRO A 251 -0.18 2.04 19.74
N LYS A 252 -1.02 3.05 19.81
CA LYS A 252 -2.04 3.25 20.86
C LYS A 252 -3.45 2.75 20.51
N THR A 253 -3.65 2.06 19.40
CA THR A 253 -4.99 1.87 18.83
C THR A 253 -5.56 0.45 18.88
N THR A 254 -5.32 -0.30 19.94
CA THR A 254 -5.94 -1.63 20.12
C THR A 254 -7.37 -1.58 20.73
N PHE A 255 -7.90 -0.38 21.02
CA PHE A 255 -9.20 -0.21 21.71
C PHE A 255 -10.34 0.36 20.86
N ILE A 256 -10.34 0.21 19.54
CA ILE A 256 -11.04 1.14 18.65
C ILE A 256 -12.47 0.74 18.27
N TYR A 257 -12.82 -0.54 18.32
CA TYR A 257 -14.15 -0.96 17.90
C TYR A 257 -15.26 -0.78 18.94
N THR A 258 -14.90 -0.54 20.21
CA THR A 258 -15.87 -0.32 21.29
C THR A 258 -16.42 1.10 21.38
N HIS A 259 -15.87 2.04 20.62
CA HIS A 259 -16.19 3.47 20.72
C HIS A 259 -16.83 4.10 19.48
N LEU A 260 -16.99 3.40 18.36
CA LEU A 260 -17.85 3.85 17.29
C LEU A 260 -19.30 3.66 17.73
N THR A 261 -19.92 4.74 18.21
CA THR A 261 -21.36 4.73 18.49
C THR A 261 -22.13 4.53 17.17
N GLN A 262 -23.32 3.94 17.24
CA GLN A 262 -24.19 3.79 16.04
C GLN A 262 -24.36 5.14 15.31
N LYS A 263 -24.53 6.24 16.06
CA LYS A 263 -24.62 7.59 15.51
C LYS A 263 -23.40 8.00 14.66
N THR A 264 -22.18 7.67 15.10
CA THR A 264 -20.96 7.96 14.34
C THR A 264 -20.89 7.11 13.06
N ILE A 265 -21.30 5.84 13.15
CA ILE A 265 -21.38 4.94 12.00
C ILE A 265 -22.36 5.50 10.96
N ASP A 266 -23.55 5.88 11.39
CA ASP A 266 -24.59 6.44 10.51
C ASP A 266 -24.10 7.72 9.82
N THR A 267 -23.43 8.62 10.54
CA THR A 267 -22.83 9.84 9.98
C THR A 267 -21.80 9.52 8.89
N VAL A 268 -20.94 8.52 9.14
CA VAL A 268 -19.93 8.08 8.16
C VAL A 268 -20.61 7.44 6.96
N HIS A 269 -21.62 6.59 7.16
CA HIS A 269 -22.39 6.00 6.06
C HIS A 269 -23.03 7.08 5.17
N ASP A 270 -23.65 8.09 5.77
CA ASP A 270 -24.27 9.20 5.04
C ASP A 270 -23.25 10.02 4.24
N ALA A 271 -22.10 10.33 4.84
CA ALA A 271 -21.03 11.04 4.14
C ALA A 271 -20.48 10.22 2.97
N VAL A 272 -20.20 8.93 3.18
CA VAL A 272 -19.71 8.03 2.12
C VAL A 272 -20.77 7.80 1.04
N ASN A 273 -22.05 7.66 1.41
CA ASN A 273 -23.14 7.53 0.43
C ASN A 273 -23.26 8.79 -0.44
N ARG A 274 -23.14 10.01 0.14
CA ARG A 274 -23.12 11.26 -0.64
C ARG A 274 -21.93 11.31 -1.61
N LEU A 275 -20.73 10.95 -1.16
CA LEU A 275 -19.54 10.91 -2.02
C LEU A 275 -19.71 9.95 -3.20
N MET A 276 -20.42 8.82 -2.98
CA MET A 276 -20.60 7.76 -3.98
C MET A 276 -21.92 7.88 -4.77
N ALA A 277 -22.77 8.85 -4.47
CA ALA A 277 -24.07 8.98 -5.12
C ALA A 277 -23.95 9.13 -6.64
N ASP A 278 -22.87 9.76 -7.07
CA ASP A 278 -22.60 10.08 -8.47
C ASP A 278 -21.57 9.12 -9.15
N LEU A 279 -21.11 8.06 -8.46
CA LEU A 279 -20.33 6.99 -9.09
C LEU A 279 -21.26 6.00 -9.79
#